data_31e4d9738fea0ee3ea3eac44785c35bc
#
_entry.id   31e4d9738fea0ee3ea3eac44785c35bc
#
_cell.length_a   1.000
_cell.length_b   1.000
_cell.length_c   1.000
_cell.angle_alpha   90.00
_cell.angle_beta   90.00
_cell.angle_gamma   90.00
#
_symmetry.space_group_name_H-M   'P 1'
#
loop_
_entity.id
_entity.type
_entity.pdbx_description
1 polymer ?
#
loop_
_entity_poly.entity_id
_entity_poly.type
_entity_poly.pdbx_seq_one_letter_code
_entity_poly.pdbx_strand_id
1 'polypeptide(L)'
;MELCEKKYVVFVNGDAMGKSIQGAGGALVLGTVFNTILTRSSISLHQNKKPEKWLEEAFLELQKIFESFDGSMYISIVLGLVEENTGLLYYINAEHPWTVLYRNGVASYIEEELTLRKIGIPENEEHLVIKNFQMLPGDTIMIGSDGRDDLLIGKEENRVINEDQNQFLKRVEEGNADLRKIYEKILKFGVILDDLSLLKVTYNPEDNKTNE
;
A
#
# COMPACT_ATOMS: atom_id res chain seq x y z
N MET A 1 14.81 5.72 -5.81
CA MET A 1 15.48 4.65 -6.57
C MET A 1 15.56 5.04 -8.04
N GLU A 2 16.58 4.60 -8.77
CA GLU A 2 16.75 4.88 -10.20
C GLU A 2 16.61 3.59 -11.03
N LEU A 3 15.78 3.62 -12.07
CA LEU A 3 15.56 2.53 -13.02
C LEU A 3 15.48 3.12 -14.44
N CYS A 4 16.22 2.58 -15.41
CA CYS A 4 16.27 3.07 -16.80
C CYS A 4 16.46 4.60 -16.88
N GLU A 5 17.41 5.14 -16.10
CA GLU A 5 17.74 6.58 -16.05
C GLU A 5 16.60 7.48 -15.52
N LYS A 6 15.59 6.90 -14.89
CA LYS A 6 14.46 7.60 -14.28
C LYS A 6 14.42 7.41 -12.77
N LYS A 7 14.00 8.43 -12.05
CA LYS A 7 13.86 8.39 -10.59
C LYS A 7 12.46 7.95 -10.18
N TYR A 8 12.40 7.09 -9.18
CA TYR A 8 11.15 6.55 -8.63
C TYR A 8 11.13 6.68 -7.10
N VAL A 9 9.98 7.10 -6.60
CA VAL A 9 9.62 6.91 -5.19
C VAL A 9 9.07 5.50 -5.04
N VAL A 10 9.68 4.71 -4.15
CA VAL A 10 9.25 3.35 -3.83
C VAL A 10 8.48 3.36 -2.54
N PHE A 11 7.38 2.65 -2.46
CA PHE A 11 6.61 2.52 -1.24
C PHE A 11 6.07 1.11 -1.07
N VAL A 12 5.85 0.73 0.19
CA VAL A 12 5.15 -0.48 0.59
C VAL A 12 4.27 -0.18 1.79
N ASN A 13 3.07 -0.70 1.80
CA ASN A 13 2.24 -0.83 2.98
C ASN A 13 1.79 -2.27 3.07
N GLY A 14 1.92 -2.89 4.22
CA GLY A 14 1.60 -4.30 4.40
C GLY A 14 1.05 -4.58 5.78
N ASP A 15 0.18 -5.58 5.84
CA ASP A 15 -0.45 -6.05 7.05
C ASP A 15 -0.32 -7.57 7.15
N ALA A 16 0.37 -8.01 8.20
CA ALA A 16 0.66 -9.41 8.43
C ALA A 16 -0.46 -10.07 9.23
N MET A 17 -1.02 -11.14 8.67
CA MET A 17 -2.05 -11.93 9.35
C MET A 17 -1.50 -12.59 10.62
N GLY A 18 -2.34 -12.62 11.64
CA GLY A 18 -2.07 -13.30 12.90
C GLY A 18 -1.86 -12.33 14.05
N LYS A 19 -2.30 -12.77 15.23
CA LYS A 19 -2.21 -11.96 16.46
C LYS A 19 -0.87 -12.17 17.14
N SER A 20 -0.40 -11.14 17.84
CA SER A 20 0.80 -11.17 18.69
C SER A 20 2.09 -11.48 17.91
N ILE A 21 2.76 -12.57 18.24
CA ILE A 21 4.10 -12.91 17.73
C ILE A 21 4.08 -13.20 16.21
N GLN A 22 3.01 -13.80 15.69
CA GLN A 22 2.93 -14.11 14.25
C GLN A 22 2.82 -12.85 13.40
N GLY A 23 1.91 -11.93 13.73
CA GLY A 23 1.79 -10.64 13.02
C GLY A 23 3.06 -9.81 13.12
N ALA A 24 3.62 -9.67 14.33
CA ALA A 24 4.89 -8.96 14.52
C ALA A 24 6.04 -9.61 13.75
N GLY A 25 6.10 -10.95 13.70
CA GLY A 25 7.07 -11.70 12.92
C GLY A 25 6.95 -11.43 11.43
N GLY A 26 5.72 -11.44 10.89
CA GLY A 26 5.44 -11.14 9.49
C GLY A 26 5.86 -9.73 9.07
N ALA A 27 5.52 -8.73 9.90
CA ALA A 27 5.93 -7.35 9.66
C ALA A 27 7.47 -7.19 9.67
N LEU A 28 8.16 -7.86 10.60
CA LEU A 28 9.63 -7.84 10.67
C LEU A 28 10.25 -8.51 9.44
N VAL A 29 9.74 -9.64 9.00
CA VAL A 29 10.20 -10.34 7.79
C VAL A 29 9.99 -9.47 6.57
N LEU A 30 8.79 -8.89 6.38
CA LEU A 30 8.51 -7.96 5.30
C LEU A 30 9.53 -6.82 5.28
N GLY A 31 9.69 -6.12 6.40
CA GLY A 31 10.57 -4.96 6.49
C GLY A 31 12.03 -5.32 6.19
N THR A 32 12.52 -6.44 6.72
CA THR A 32 13.91 -6.88 6.52
C THR A 32 14.17 -7.29 5.08
N VAL A 33 13.28 -8.09 4.49
CA VAL A 33 13.43 -8.57 3.11
C VAL A 33 13.30 -7.39 2.13
N PHE A 34 12.30 -6.55 2.31
CA PHE A 34 12.09 -5.40 1.45
C PHE A 34 13.26 -4.42 1.50
N ASN A 35 13.80 -4.13 2.68
CA ASN A 35 15.01 -3.32 2.81
C ASN A 35 16.23 -3.96 2.10
N THR A 36 16.35 -5.28 2.14
CA THR A 36 17.40 -6.02 1.43
C THR A 36 17.24 -5.88 -0.09
N ILE A 37 16.00 -5.99 -0.61
CA ILE A 37 15.69 -5.78 -2.03
C ILE A 37 16.06 -4.35 -2.45
N LEU A 38 15.68 -3.33 -1.68
CA LEU A 38 16.01 -1.93 -1.96
C LEU A 38 17.54 -1.69 -1.95
N THR A 39 18.25 -2.19 -0.94
CA THR A 39 19.69 -2.03 -0.83
C THR A 39 20.40 -2.67 -2.01
N ARG A 40 20.03 -3.88 -2.39
CA ARG A 40 20.61 -4.57 -3.56
C ARG A 40 20.30 -3.84 -4.87
N SER A 41 19.10 -3.26 -5.00
CA SER A 41 18.69 -2.49 -6.19
C SER A 41 19.48 -1.19 -6.33
N SER A 42 19.92 -0.58 -5.23
CA SER A 42 20.70 0.66 -5.25
C SER A 42 22.19 0.45 -5.60
N ILE A 43 22.72 -0.78 -5.44
CA ILE A 43 24.16 -1.03 -5.53
C ILE A 43 24.69 -1.19 -6.94
N SER A 44 23.91 -1.41 -8.01
CA SER A 44 24.69 -1.30 -9.21
C SER A 44 24.22 -1.78 -10.60
N LEU A 45 23.50 -2.81 -10.73
CA LEU A 45 23.31 -3.43 -12.06
C LEU A 45 21.87 -3.33 -12.60
N HIS A 46 20.99 -2.74 -11.80
CA HIS A 46 19.55 -2.71 -12.06
C HIS A 46 19.10 -1.42 -12.76
N GLN A 47 20.03 -0.50 -13.05
CA GLN A 47 19.72 0.78 -13.70
C GLN A 47 19.02 0.65 -15.07
N ASN A 48 19.21 -0.48 -15.75
CA ASN A 48 18.53 -0.76 -17.03
C ASN A 48 17.26 -1.62 -16.89
N LYS A 49 16.75 -1.82 -15.66
CA LYS A 49 15.56 -2.63 -15.42
C LYS A 49 14.30 -1.77 -15.51
N LYS A 50 13.30 -2.25 -16.25
CA LYS A 50 11.99 -1.61 -16.32
C LYS A 50 11.28 -1.67 -14.96
N PRO A 51 10.45 -0.65 -14.61
CA PRO A 51 9.75 -0.61 -13.32
C PRO A 51 8.85 -1.83 -13.10
N GLU A 52 8.17 -2.31 -14.13
CA GLU A 52 7.32 -3.49 -14.04
C GLU A 52 8.15 -4.73 -13.69
N LYS A 53 9.31 -4.90 -14.31
CA LYS A 53 10.17 -6.06 -14.04
C LYS A 53 10.77 -6.01 -12.64
N TRP A 54 11.07 -4.81 -12.15
CA TRP A 54 11.53 -4.65 -10.77
C TRP A 54 10.44 -5.03 -9.75
N LEU A 55 9.19 -4.56 -9.98
CA LEU A 55 8.04 -4.90 -9.13
C LEU A 55 7.75 -6.39 -9.13
N GLU A 56 7.75 -7.01 -10.31
CA GLU A 56 7.57 -8.45 -10.47
C GLU A 56 8.59 -9.24 -9.63
N GLU A 57 9.88 -8.93 -9.78
CA GLU A 57 10.93 -9.63 -9.05
C GLU A 57 10.87 -9.39 -7.54
N ALA A 58 10.56 -8.16 -7.11
CA ALA A 58 10.39 -7.83 -5.70
C ALA A 58 9.21 -8.58 -5.10
N PHE A 59 8.08 -8.66 -5.81
CA PHE A 59 6.91 -9.42 -5.39
C PHE A 59 7.22 -10.92 -5.30
N LEU A 60 7.81 -11.50 -6.32
CA LEU A 60 8.14 -12.94 -6.36
C LEU A 60 9.15 -13.34 -5.27
N GLU A 61 10.10 -12.48 -4.94
CA GLU A 61 11.02 -12.72 -3.84
C GLU A 61 10.31 -12.71 -2.49
N LEU A 62 9.41 -11.76 -2.25
CA LEU A 62 8.57 -11.73 -1.06
C LEU A 62 7.66 -12.97 -1.01
N GLN A 63 7.00 -13.32 -2.12
CA GLN A 63 6.12 -14.47 -2.23
C GLN A 63 6.83 -15.76 -1.79
N LYS A 64 8.03 -16.06 -2.36
CA LYS A 64 8.82 -17.23 -2.01
C LYS A 64 9.19 -17.31 -0.53
N ILE A 65 9.53 -16.16 0.06
CA ILE A 65 9.90 -16.14 1.48
C ILE A 65 8.69 -16.44 2.34
N PHE A 66 7.53 -15.83 2.05
CA PHE A 66 6.31 -16.10 2.83
C PHE A 66 5.75 -17.50 2.59
N GLU A 67 5.88 -18.07 1.40
CA GLU A 67 5.54 -19.49 1.12
C GLU A 67 6.37 -20.46 1.96
N SER A 68 7.63 -20.13 2.27
CA SER A 68 8.50 -21.00 3.08
C SER A 68 8.02 -21.18 4.52
N PHE A 69 7.02 -20.39 4.96
CA PHE A 69 6.37 -20.55 6.26
C PHE A 69 5.20 -21.54 6.26
N ASP A 70 4.97 -22.29 5.15
CA ASP A 70 3.97 -23.36 5.03
C ASP A 70 2.58 -22.97 5.55
N GLY A 71 2.11 -21.77 5.18
CA GLY A 71 0.79 -21.28 5.56
C GLY A 71 0.66 -20.74 6.99
N SER A 72 1.75 -20.74 7.77
CA SER A 72 1.73 -20.14 9.11
C SER A 72 1.82 -18.61 9.12
N MET A 73 2.12 -17.99 7.98
CA MET A 73 2.30 -16.57 7.85
C MET A 73 1.88 -16.06 6.47
N TYR A 74 0.90 -15.17 6.45
CA TYR A 74 0.43 -14.47 5.25
C TYR A 74 0.48 -12.98 5.48
N ILE A 75 0.62 -12.22 4.38
CA ILE A 75 0.62 -10.78 4.44
C ILE A 75 -0.15 -10.17 3.26
N SER A 76 -1.03 -9.23 3.54
CA SER A 76 -1.59 -8.36 2.51
C SER A 76 -0.65 -7.18 2.27
N ILE A 77 -0.42 -6.80 1.00
CA ILE A 77 0.43 -5.64 0.70
C ILE A 77 -0.07 -4.83 -0.49
N VAL A 78 0.26 -3.54 -0.46
CA VAL A 78 0.43 -2.72 -1.67
C VAL A 78 1.90 -2.37 -1.80
N LEU A 79 2.48 -2.71 -2.95
CA LEU A 79 3.85 -2.36 -3.33
C LEU A 79 3.80 -1.51 -4.58
N GLY A 80 4.48 -0.36 -4.60
CA GLY A 80 4.41 0.54 -5.75
C GLY A 80 5.65 1.39 -5.99
N LEU A 81 5.70 1.92 -7.22
CA LEU A 81 6.69 2.85 -7.75
C LEU A 81 5.97 4.04 -8.37
N VAL A 82 6.33 5.26 -8.01
CA VAL A 82 5.89 6.47 -8.71
C VAL A 82 7.09 7.09 -9.42
N GLU A 83 6.99 7.26 -10.75
CA GLU A 83 8.00 8.00 -11.51
C GLU A 83 7.93 9.48 -11.15
N GLU A 84 9.03 10.05 -10.64
CA GLU A 84 9.06 11.41 -10.09
C GLU A 84 8.72 12.48 -11.12
N ASN A 85 9.11 12.30 -12.39
CA ASN A 85 8.91 13.30 -13.42
C ASN A 85 7.53 13.28 -14.05
N THR A 86 6.92 12.09 -14.18
CA THR A 86 5.66 11.92 -14.93
C THR A 86 4.45 11.65 -14.03
N GLY A 87 4.69 11.23 -12.78
CA GLY A 87 3.62 10.79 -11.89
C GLY A 87 3.02 9.44 -12.27
N LEU A 88 3.66 8.68 -13.18
CA LEU A 88 3.16 7.35 -13.52
C LEU A 88 3.43 6.39 -12.36
N LEU A 89 2.34 5.91 -11.78
CA LEU A 89 2.32 4.91 -10.71
C LEU A 89 2.26 3.51 -11.33
N TYR A 90 3.17 2.64 -10.92
CA TYR A 90 3.14 1.19 -11.13
C TYR A 90 2.94 0.53 -9.77
N TYR A 91 2.01 -0.40 -9.66
CA TYR A 91 1.73 -1.03 -8.36
C TYR A 91 1.16 -2.43 -8.45
N ILE A 92 1.29 -3.15 -7.36
CA ILE A 92 0.70 -4.46 -7.10
C ILE A 92 -0.10 -4.32 -5.81
N ASN A 93 -1.35 -4.84 -5.81
CA ASN A 93 -2.15 -4.99 -4.61
C ASN A 93 -2.45 -6.49 -4.42
N ALA A 94 -1.92 -7.07 -3.33
CA ALA A 94 -2.12 -8.46 -2.94
C ALA A 94 -3.07 -8.53 -1.74
N GLU A 95 -4.38 -8.50 -2.03
CA GLU A 95 -5.48 -8.59 -1.05
C GLU A 95 -5.37 -7.57 0.11
N HIS A 96 -4.77 -6.42 -0.18
CA HIS A 96 -4.74 -5.28 0.74
C HIS A 96 -5.95 -4.38 0.49
N PRO A 97 -6.45 -3.63 1.47
CA PRO A 97 -7.55 -2.69 1.25
C PRO A 97 -7.27 -1.74 0.09
N TRP A 98 -8.28 -1.49 -0.73
CA TRP A 98 -8.12 -0.77 -2.00
C TRP A 98 -7.48 0.60 -1.84
N THR A 99 -6.59 0.91 -2.76
CA THR A 99 -5.86 2.17 -2.82
C THR A 99 -6.81 3.32 -3.18
N VAL A 100 -6.74 4.40 -2.42
CA VAL A 100 -7.59 5.58 -2.60
C VAL A 100 -6.84 6.68 -3.32
N LEU A 101 -7.45 7.23 -4.37
CA LEU A 101 -7.07 8.50 -4.98
C LEU A 101 -7.84 9.63 -4.31
N TYR A 102 -7.13 10.68 -3.88
CA TYR A 102 -7.73 11.96 -3.53
C TYR A 102 -7.33 13.01 -4.57
N ARG A 103 -8.32 13.54 -5.29
CA ARG A 103 -8.16 14.51 -6.37
C ARG A 103 -9.22 15.59 -6.26
N ASN A 104 -8.82 16.86 -6.21
CA ASN A 104 -9.74 18.01 -6.18
C ASN A 104 -10.83 17.94 -5.09
N GLY A 105 -10.50 17.43 -3.91
CA GLY A 105 -11.46 17.33 -2.81
C GLY A 105 -12.30 16.06 -2.78
N VAL A 106 -12.16 15.19 -3.77
CA VAL A 106 -12.95 13.95 -3.90
C VAL A 106 -12.04 12.74 -3.74
N ALA A 107 -12.50 11.75 -2.98
CA ALA A 107 -11.84 10.47 -2.81
C ALA A 107 -12.55 9.36 -3.61
N SER A 108 -11.78 8.52 -4.27
CA SER A 108 -12.27 7.36 -5.03
C SER A 108 -11.25 6.23 -4.98
N TYR A 109 -11.69 5.00 -5.22
CA TYR A 109 -10.77 3.89 -5.40
C TYR A 109 -10.16 3.91 -6.81
N ILE A 110 -8.90 3.46 -6.94
CA ILE A 110 -8.25 3.24 -8.24
C ILE A 110 -8.31 1.77 -8.68
N GLU A 111 -8.86 0.90 -7.85
CA GLU A 111 -9.06 -0.53 -8.10
C GLU A 111 -10.55 -0.83 -8.21
N GLU A 112 -10.88 -1.79 -9.08
CA GLU A 112 -12.27 -2.24 -9.31
C GLU A 112 -12.43 -3.72 -8.98
N GLU A 113 -11.32 -4.48 -8.87
CA GLU A 113 -11.33 -5.92 -8.64
C GLU A 113 -10.11 -6.41 -7.87
N LEU A 114 -10.29 -7.49 -7.12
CA LEU A 114 -9.23 -8.23 -6.47
C LEU A 114 -8.58 -9.18 -7.48
N THR A 115 -7.28 -8.99 -7.76
CA THR A 115 -6.54 -9.82 -8.73
C THR A 115 -5.58 -10.80 -8.08
N LEU A 116 -5.05 -10.47 -6.90
CA LEU A 116 -4.07 -11.28 -6.19
C LEU A 116 -4.52 -11.57 -4.77
N ARG A 117 -4.18 -12.77 -4.28
CA ARG A 117 -4.34 -13.16 -2.89
C ARG A 117 -3.16 -12.64 -2.05
N LYS A 118 -3.28 -12.77 -0.73
CA LYS A 118 -2.19 -12.42 0.21
C LYS A 118 -0.89 -13.14 -0.15
N ILE A 119 0.23 -12.47 0.05
CA ILE A 119 1.56 -13.07 -0.12
C ILE A 119 1.70 -14.26 0.83
N GLY A 120 2.32 -15.33 0.35
CA GLY A 120 2.45 -16.62 1.03
C GLY A 120 1.38 -17.63 0.64
N ILE A 121 0.31 -17.20 -0.06
CA ILE A 121 -0.66 -18.14 -0.66
C ILE A 121 -0.06 -18.66 -1.97
N PRO A 122 0.04 -20.00 -2.17
CA PRO A 122 0.50 -20.59 -3.42
C PRO A 122 -0.31 -20.11 -4.63
N GLU A 123 0.28 -20.20 -5.83
CA GLU A 123 -0.36 -19.87 -7.12
C GLU A 123 -0.51 -18.36 -7.42
N ASN A 124 -0.08 -17.48 -6.53
CA ASN A 124 -0.11 -16.03 -6.81
C ASN A 124 0.74 -15.62 -8.03
N GLU A 125 1.78 -16.39 -8.34
CA GLU A 125 2.69 -16.10 -9.46
C GLU A 125 1.98 -16.16 -10.81
N GLU A 126 0.99 -17.07 -10.97
CA GLU A 126 0.25 -17.28 -12.21
C GLU A 126 -0.71 -16.12 -12.54
N HIS A 127 -1.07 -15.33 -11.53
CA HIS A 127 -2.04 -14.24 -11.63
C HIS A 127 -1.42 -12.86 -11.44
N LEU A 128 -0.08 -12.76 -11.42
CA LEU A 128 0.60 -11.51 -11.17
C LEU A 128 0.34 -10.49 -12.29
N VAL A 129 -0.39 -9.45 -11.94
CA VAL A 129 -0.67 -8.30 -12.82
C VAL A 129 -0.15 -7.03 -12.18
N ILE A 130 0.76 -6.35 -12.87
CA ILE A 130 1.21 -5.02 -12.49
C ILE A 130 0.24 -4.00 -13.06
N LYS A 131 -0.42 -3.28 -12.16
CA LYS A 131 -1.34 -2.21 -12.51
C LYS A 131 -0.56 -0.91 -12.70
N ASN A 132 -1.07 -0.02 -13.55
CA ASN A 132 -0.53 1.33 -13.68
C ASN A 132 -1.66 2.36 -13.58
N PHE A 133 -1.31 3.55 -13.09
CA PHE A 133 -2.24 4.67 -12.91
C PHE A 133 -1.50 5.99 -13.13
N GLN A 134 -2.06 6.87 -13.98
CA GLN A 134 -1.48 8.19 -14.21
C GLN A 134 -1.96 9.18 -13.15
N MET A 135 -1.06 9.57 -12.26
CA MET A 135 -1.29 10.66 -11.32
C MET A 135 -1.15 12.01 -12.04
N LEU A 136 -2.02 12.93 -11.69
CA LEU A 136 -1.94 14.34 -12.11
C LEU A 136 -1.29 15.18 -10.99
N PRO A 137 -0.70 16.35 -11.31
CA PRO A 137 -0.18 17.27 -10.29
C PRO A 137 -1.21 17.58 -9.20
N GLY A 138 -0.83 17.38 -7.95
CA GLY A 138 -1.70 17.56 -6.77
C GLY A 138 -2.46 16.30 -6.34
N ASP A 139 -2.45 15.24 -7.13
CA ASP A 139 -3.04 13.96 -6.72
C ASP A 139 -2.34 13.38 -5.50
N THR A 140 -3.14 12.75 -4.66
CA THR A 140 -2.66 12.03 -3.50
C THR A 140 -3.20 10.60 -3.49
N ILE A 141 -2.32 9.63 -3.41
CA ILE A 141 -2.65 8.23 -3.17
C ILE A 141 -2.60 7.97 -1.66
N MET A 142 -3.67 7.36 -1.14
CA MET A 142 -3.79 6.95 0.27
C MET A 142 -3.93 5.43 0.34
N ILE A 143 -3.13 4.81 1.17
CA ILE A 143 -3.09 3.37 1.41
C ILE A 143 -3.19 3.14 2.91
N GLY A 144 -3.86 2.08 3.33
CA GLY A 144 -3.95 1.73 4.75
C GLY A 144 -4.34 0.28 4.97
N SER A 145 -3.94 -0.29 6.10
CA SER A 145 -4.37 -1.61 6.54
C SER A 145 -5.88 -1.67 6.79
N ASP A 146 -6.43 -2.86 7.00
CA ASP A 146 -7.86 -3.06 7.24
C ASP A 146 -8.37 -2.41 8.53
N GLY A 147 -7.50 -2.12 9.50
CA GLY A 147 -7.85 -1.31 10.67
C GLY A 147 -8.45 0.07 10.35
N ARG A 148 -8.33 0.55 9.09
CA ARG A 148 -9.00 1.77 8.62
C ARG A 148 -10.52 1.58 8.43
N ASP A 149 -10.94 0.34 8.19
CA ASP A 149 -12.32 -0.08 7.90
C ASP A 149 -12.92 -0.92 9.04
N ASP A 150 -12.10 -1.68 9.78
CA ASP A 150 -12.49 -2.55 10.89
C ASP A 150 -12.74 -1.74 12.17
N LEU A 151 -13.87 -1.04 12.17
CA LEU A 151 -14.27 -0.12 13.22
C LEU A 151 -15.52 -0.61 13.93
N LEU A 152 -15.50 -0.59 15.27
CA LEU A 152 -16.69 -0.79 16.08
C LEU A 152 -17.45 0.52 16.21
N ILE A 153 -18.60 0.61 15.55
CA ILE A 153 -19.41 1.82 15.46
C ILE A 153 -20.73 1.69 16.21
N GLY A 154 -21.39 2.82 16.51
CA GLY A 154 -22.66 2.89 17.22
C GLY A 154 -22.53 3.18 18.72
N LYS A 155 -23.69 3.21 19.41
CA LYS A 155 -23.77 3.45 20.87
C LYS A 155 -23.51 2.14 21.62
N GLU A 156 -23.07 2.24 22.90
CA GLU A 156 -22.65 1.10 23.72
C GLU A 156 -23.60 -0.11 23.71
N GLU A 157 -24.90 0.15 23.66
CA GLU A 157 -25.93 -0.91 23.64
C GLU A 157 -26.15 -1.59 22.28
N ASN A 158 -25.70 -0.94 21.17
CA ASN A 158 -25.94 -1.39 19.79
C ASN A 158 -24.67 -1.20 18.92
N ARG A 159 -23.52 -1.63 19.41
CA ARG A 159 -22.28 -1.58 18.65
C ARG A 159 -22.27 -2.65 17.57
N VAL A 160 -21.90 -2.24 16.36
CA VAL A 160 -21.74 -3.12 15.20
C VAL A 160 -20.40 -2.86 14.53
N ILE A 161 -19.85 -3.87 13.87
CA ILE A 161 -18.65 -3.69 13.04
C ILE A 161 -19.07 -2.95 11.78
N ASN A 162 -18.26 -1.98 11.36
CA ASN A 162 -18.48 -1.28 10.10
C ASN A 162 -18.27 -2.25 8.92
N GLU A 163 -19.26 -2.31 8.02
CA GLU A 163 -19.21 -3.11 6.79
C GLU A 163 -19.14 -2.22 5.53
N ASP A 164 -19.23 -0.89 5.70
CA ASP A 164 -19.21 0.07 4.58
C ASP A 164 -17.78 0.54 4.31
N GLN A 165 -17.12 -0.06 3.33
CA GLN A 165 -15.77 0.31 2.88
C GLN A 165 -15.69 1.76 2.39
N ASN A 166 -16.79 2.37 1.95
CA ASN A 166 -16.81 3.77 1.53
C ASN A 166 -16.68 4.77 2.69
N GLN A 167 -16.75 4.30 3.94
CA GLN A 167 -16.51 5.18 5.08
C GLN A 167 -15.10 5.74 5.09
N PHE A 168 -14.10 4.98 4.66
CA PHE A 168 -12.74 5.50 4.56
C PHE A 168 -12.63 6.64 3.54
N LEU A 169 -13.29 6.54 2.38
CA LEU A 169 -13.32 7.64 1.40
C LEU A 169 -13.82 8.94 2.03
N LYS A 170 -14.91 8.87 2.80
CA LYS A 170 -15.45 10.04 3.53
C LYS A 170 -14.44 10.62 4.52
N ARG A 171 -13.68 9.76 5.24
CA ARG A 171 -12.63 10.24 6.18
C ARG A 171 -11.49 10.92 5.44
N VAL A 172 -11.11 10.42 4.26
CA VAL A 172 -10.09 11.04 3.40
C VAL A 172 -10.55 12.43 2.93
N GLU A 173 -11.80 12.56 2.46
CA GLU A 173 -12.39 13.84 2.04
C GLU A 173 -12.47 14.84 3.19
N GLU A 174 -13.08 14.45 4.32
CA GLU A 174 -13.21 15.28 5.52
C GLU A 174 -11.85 15.71 6.11
N GLY A 175 -10.83 14.89 5.94
CA GLY A 175 -9.46 15.14 6.37
C GLY A 175 -8.63 15.92 5.35
N ASN A 176 -9.13 16.17 4.11
CA ASN A 176 -8.38 16.75 3.01
C ASN A 176 -7.05 16.03 2.74
N ALA A 177 -7.08 14.70 2.75
CA ALA A 177 -5.92 13.82 2.61
C ALA A 177 -4.76 14.13 3.58
N ASP A 178 -5.02 14.74 4.72
CA ASP A 178 -4.08 14.91 5.82
C ASP A 178 -4.15 13.71 6.76
N LEU A 179 -3.04 12.97 6.91
CA LEU A 179 -2.99 11.73 7.69
C LEU A 179 -3.48 11.90 9.13
N ARG A 180 -3.09 12.98 9.79
CA ARG A 180 -3.46 13.23 11.17
C ARG A 180 -4.96 13.51 11.32
N LYS A 181 -5.50 14.34 10.43
CA LYS A 181 -6.93 14.64 10.42
C LYS A 181 -7.77 13.40 10.09
N ILE A 182 -7.32 12.58 9.12
CA ILE A 182 -7.98 11.32 8.79
C ILE A 182 -8.02 10.40 10.02
N TYR A 183 -6.89 10.22 10.70
CA TYR A 183 -6.82 9.43 11.92
C TYR A 183 -7.77 9.94 13.01
N GLU A 184 -7.80 11.26 13.25
CA GLU A 184 -8.73 11.88 14.19
C GLU A 184 -10.21 11.65 13.82
N LYS A 185 -10.52 11.62 12.51
CA LYS A 185 -11.87 11.33 12.00
C LYS A 185 -12.23 9.86 12.18
N ILE A 186 -11.30 8.94 11.94
CA ILE A 186 -11.48 7.50 12.20
C ILE A 186 -11.80 7.28 13.68
N LEU A 187 -11.02 7.84 14.59
CA LEU A 187 -11.25 7.71 16.04
C LEU A 187 -12.59 8.31 16.52
N LYS A 188 -13.08 9.35 15.84
CA LYS A 188 -14.41 9.91 16.13
C LYS A 188 -15.56 9.08 15.57
N PHE A 189 -15.32 8.32 14.51
CA PHE A 189 -16.32 7.49 13.87
C PHE A 189 -16.52 6.16 14.58
N GLY A 190 -15.46 5.52 15.07
CA GLY A 190 -15.54 4.24 15.77
C GLY A 190 -14.28 3.89 16.57
N VAL A 191 -14.34 2.75 17.21
CA VAL A 191 -13.19 2.15 17.92
C VAL A 191 -12.47 1.23 16.94
N ILE A 192 -11.18 1.44 16.73
CA ILE A 192 -10.34 0.62 15.87
C ILE A 192 -10.17 -0.76 16.51
N LEU A 193 -10.45 -1.83 15.77
CA LEU A 193 -10.42 -3.21 16.26
C LEU A 193 -9.12 -3.94 15.87
N ASP A 194 -8.38 -3.45 14.88
CA ASP A 194 -7.12 -4.03 14.43
C ASP A 194 -6.04 -2.96 14.24
N ASP A 195 -4.79 -3.37 13.99
CA ASP A 195 -3.67 -2.46 13.78
C ASP A 195 -3.90 -1.54 12.56
N LEU A 196 -3.72 -0.24 12.76
CA LEU A 196 -3.92 0.77 11.72
C LEU A 196 -2.59 1.30 11.20
N SER A 197 -2.33 1.10 9.93
CA SER A 197 -1.29 1.79 9.17
C SER A 197 -1.90 2.70 8.12
N LEU A 198 -1.34 3.89 7.93
CA LEU A 198 -1.74 4.82 6.87
C LEU A 198 -0.50 5.37 6.17
N LEU A 199 -0.49 5.27 4.85
CA LEU A 199 0.56 5.80 3.98
C LEU A 199 -0.05 6.79 2.98
N LYS A 200 0.68 7.89 2.73
CA LYS A 200 0.31 8.93 1.77
C LYS A 200 1.45 9.16 0.78
N VAL A 201 1.12 9.18 -0.50
CA VAL A 201 2.02 9.58 -1.58
C VAL A 201 1.36 10.70 -2.38
N THR A 202 1.97 11.87 -2.45
CA THR A 202 1.46 13.02 -3.21
C THR A 202 2.39 13.31 -4.39
N TYR A 203 1.82 13.52 -5.57
CA TYR A 203 2.58 13.87 -6.77
C TYR A 203 2.58 15.39 -6.98
N ASN A 204 3.75 16.01 -6.75
CA ASN A 204 3.99 17.44 -6.97
C ASN A 204 5.25 17.65 -7.84
N PRO A 205 5.11 17.74 -9.16
CA PRO A 205 6.26 17.88 -10.07
C PRO A 205 7.04 19.18 -9.88
N GLU A 206 6.46 20.20 -9.26
CA GLU A 206 7.11 21.49 -9.01
C GLU A 206 8.18 21.41 -7.89
N ASP A 207 8.03 20.48 -6.94
CA ASP A 207 8.99 20.30 -5.86
C ASP A 207 10.33 19.72 -6.35
N ASN A 208 10.38 19.15 -7.55
CA ASN A 208 11.57 18.59 -8.17
C ASN A 208 12.46 19.65 -8.88
N LYS A 209 11.96 20.87 -9.11
CA LYS A 209 12.71 21.95 -9.80
C LYS A 209 13.59 22.78 -8.88
N THR A 210 13.48 22.62 -7.57
CA THR A 210 14.21 23.40 -6.57
C THR A 210 15.51 22.76 -6.07
N ASN A 211 15.85 21.57 -6.55
CA ASN A 211 17.02 20.79 -6.12
C ASN A 211 18.08 20.57 -7.22
N GLU A 212 18.07 21.37 -8.30
CA GLU A 212 19.15 21.41 -9.30
C GLU A 212 20.08 22.61 -9.08
#